data_1eabe48bfdfb80c7e7a7475c770edf1a
#
_entry.id   1eabe48bfdfb80c7e7a7475c770edf1a
#
_cell.length_a   1.000
_cell.length_b   1.000
_cell.length_c   1.000
_cell.angle_alpha   90.00
_cell.angle_beta   90.00
_cell.angle_gamma   90.00
#
_symmetry.space_group_name_H-M   'P 1'
#
loop_
_entity.id
_entity.type
_entity.pdbx_description
1 polymer ?
#
loop_
_entity_poly.entity_id
_entity_poly.type
_entity_poly.pdbx_seq_one_letter_code
_entity_poly.pdbx_strand_id
1 'polypeptide(L)'
;MSDYQTHVFTSTYTADVSGVCSALYELGGMTVIHDPSGCNSTYSTHDEPRWFDTDSLMFVSGLDEMTAVLGDDNVLIDDVTHAVRDLKPRFVTLCSGSIPHIIAFDCKGVAHLLEKRTGVPMLPVATTGNRSYVAGVGAALTEWVKRFADPLESPYRVGSSGSPDCSANTLEGAAGPKSFSVNLLGVTPLDFSINGNVDAMRKVFEDAGIPVNCCAAMGESFDSLRHIFRASVNVVVSSCGRRLARYMEQTAGIPYVEGTPIGAYGAARLPELAIEAHEKKWASLSGALEGASGTAASTSAQGASGSAGKETAARPDSLRMLLAKKKGDSEGIHLWKGNPAHDRWDVPDGQILIIGEEVFAQSLAAAINQLAPDCRHGLQAFAVWPDVDHGFPEDVLAELIRKSRYIIGDPLYRTIPHDSTQNTFVDFPHEAYSGRIFRDQIPVFIGKEYDVAELL
;
A
#
# COMPACT_ATOMS: atom_id res chain seq x y z
N MET A 1 12.97 -15.48 19.98
CA MET A 1 12.23 -14.61 20.92
C MET A 1 12.45 -13.21 20.40
N SER A 2 11.43 -12.54 19.88
CA SER A 2 11.56 -11.11 19.55
C SER A 2 11.69 -10.38 20.87
N ASP A 3 12.83 -9.71 21.09
CA ASP A 3 12.99 -8.83 22.22
C ASP A 3 12.01 -7.66 22.04
N TYR A 4 10.90 -7.71 22.75
CA TYR A 4 10.00 -6.58 22.86
C TYR A 4 10.73 -5.49 23.64
N GLN A 5 11.21 -4.48 22.91
CA GLN A 5 11.83 -3.33 23.54
C GLN A 5 10.75 -2.32 23.96
N THR A 6 10.83 -1.87 25.20
CA THR A 6 10.00 -0.76 25.66
C THR A 6 10.54 0.54 25.09
N HIS A 7 9.70 1.31 24.40
CA HIS A 7 10.04 2.65 23.96
C HIS A 7 10.11 3.61 25.16
N VAL A 8 11.20 4.34 25.28
CA VAL A 8 11.47 5.28 26.38
C VAL A 8 11.39 6.72 25.90
N PHE A 9 11.83 7.00 24.67
CA PHE A 9 11.96 8.35 24.12
C PHE A 9 10.99 8.61 22.96
N THR A 10 10.59 7.57 22.21
CA THR A 10 9.77 7.75 21.02
C THR A 10 8.37 7.24 21.22
N SER A 11 7.42 7.96 20.66
CA SER A 11 6.05 7.48 20.48
C SER A 11 6.00 6.43 19.35
N THR A 12 4.89 5.73 19.23
CA THR A 12 4.63 4.80 18.13
C THR A 12 3.73 5.46 17.09
N TYR A 13 3.84 5.02 15.84
CA TYR A 13 2.90 5.40 14.80
C TYR A 13 1.49 4.89 15.10
N THR A 14 0.51 5.51 14.49
CA THR A 14 -0.91 5.12 14.56
C THR A 14 -1.10 3.62 14.28
N ALA A 15 -2.04 3.00 14.99
CA ALA A 15 -2.26 1.56 14.92
C ALA A 15 -3.00 1.08 13.66
N ASP A 16 -3.00 -0.25 13.44
CA ASP A 16 -3.62 -0.92 12.29
C ASP A 16 -5.13 -0.65 12.17
N VAL A 17 -5.85 -0.51 13.27
CA VAL A 17 -7.28 -0.15 13.28
C VAL A 17 -7.52 1.19 12.60
N SER A 18 -6.70 2.20 12.92
CA SER A 18 -6.75 3.52 12.30
C SER A 18 -6.43 3.45 10.81
N GLY A 19 -5.47 2.60 10.43
CA GLY A 19 -5.14 2.34 9.03
C GLY A 19 -6.33 1.77 8.24
N VAL A 20 -7.10 0.84 8.82
CA VAL A 20 -8.32 0.30 8.20
C VAL A 20 -9.36 1.40 7.99
N CYS A 21 -9.63 2.19 9.02
CA CYS A 21 -10.60 3.28 8.96
C CYS A 21 -10.23 4.30 7.87
N SER A 22 -8.97 4.74 7.85
CA SER A 22 -8.46 5.72 6.90
C SER A 22 -8.49 5.22 5.46
N ALA A 23 -8.13 3.95 5.23
CA ALA A 23 -8.10 3.36 3.90
C ALA A 23 -9.47 3.27 3.22
N LEU A 24 -10.54 3.09 3.99
CA LEU A 24 -11.89 2.85 3.47
C LEU A 24 -12.84 4.04 3.69
N TYR A 25 -12.33 5.15 4.19
CA TYR A 25 -13.11 6.31 4.66
C TYR A 25 -14.08 6.86 3.61
N GLU A 26 -13.64 7.02 2.36
CA GLU A 26 -14.41 7.67 1.29
C GLU A 26 -15.27 6.71 0.46
N LEU A 27 -15.22 5.40 0.73
CA LEU A 27 -15.81 4.39 -0.13
C LEU A 27 -17.31 4.13 0.13
N GLY A 28 -17.94 4.87 1.04
CA GLY A 28 -19.38 4.74 1.35
C GLY A 28 -19.74 3.45 2.09
N GLY A 29 -18.77 2.85 2.77
CA GLY A 29 -18.95 1.75 3.70
C GLY A 29 -19.16 2.23 5.13
N MET A 30 -19.61 1.32 6.00
CA MET A 30 -19.65 1.52 7.44
C MET A 30 -18.52 0.72 8.08
N THR A 31 -17.63 1.39 8.82
CA THR A 31 -16.56 0.73 9.55
C THR A 31 -16.94 0.60 11.02
N VAL A 32 -16.96 -0.63 11.52
CA VAL A 32 -17.21 -0.96 12.92
C VAL A 32 -15.93 -1.48 13.55
N ILE A 33 -15.44 -0.73 14.53
CA ILE A 33 -14.31 -1.13 15.36
C ILE A 33 -14.90 -1.87 16.57
N HIS A 34 -14.69 -3.17 16.64
CA HIS A 34 -15.07 -3.93 17.82
C HIS A 34 -14.00 -3.74 18.91
N ASP A 35 -14.32 -2.93 19.91
CA ASP A 35 -13.43 -2.60 21.02
C ASP A 35 -14.18 -1.83 22.12
N PRO A 36 -13.63 -1.69 23.33
CA PRO A 36 -14.12 -0.72 24.31
C PRO A 36 -14.07 0.71 23.75
N SER A 37 -15.11 1.50 24.01
CA SER A 37 -15.26 2.84 23.42
C SER A 37 -14.11 3.79 23.73
N GLY A 38 -13.50 3.67 24.91
CA GLY A 38 -12.39 4.54 25.32
C GLY A 38 -11.09 4.35 24.54
N CYS A 39 -10.88 3.17 23.93
CA CYS A 39 -9.61 2.86 23.26
C CYS A 39 -9.48 3.48 21.86
N ASN A 40 -10.60 3.60 21.12
CA ASN A 40 -10.59 4.05 19.72
C ASN A 40 -11.52 5.24 19.44
N SER A 41 -12.11 5.83 20.48
CA SER A 41 -13.08 6.92 20.32
C SER A 41 -12.49 8.17 19.65
N THR A 42 -11.20 8.45 19.87
CA THR A 42 -10.55 9.61 19.29
C THR A 42 -10.45 9.48 17.76
N TYR A 43 -10.14 8.30 17.27
CA TYR A 43 -10.02 8.07 15.84
C TYR A 43 -11.38 8.14 15.13
N SER A 44 -12.42 7.62 15.75
CA SER A 44 -13.78 7.72 15.22
C SER A 44 -14.39 9.12 15.32
N THR A 45 -13.70 10.09 15.92
CA THR A 45 -14.19 11.46 16.14
C THR A 45 -13.37 12.54 15.48
N HIS A 46 -12.04 12.57 15.62
CA HIS A 46 -11.23 13.72 15.16
C HIS A 46 -9.77 13.40 14.79
N ASP A 47 -9.32 12.19 14.95
CA ASP A 47 -7.94 11.82 14.57
C ASP A 47 -7.83 11.50 13.08
N GLU A 48 -8.92 11.14 12.42
CA GLU A 48 -8.93 11.04 10.95
C GLU A 48 -8.81 12.43 10.34
N PRO A 49 -7.81 12.70 9.51
CA PRO A 49 -7.57 14.05 8.98
C PRO A 49 -8.75 14.68 8.24
N ARG A 50 -9.60 13.85 7.57
CA ARG A 50 -10.76 14.29 6.78
C ARG A 50 -12.05 14.45 7.59
N TRP A 51 -12.01 14.22 8.89
CA TRP A 51 -13.21 14.16 9.74
C TRP A 51 -14.13 15.38 9.62
N PHE A 52 -13.55 16.58 9.46
CA PHE A 52 -14.32 17.82 9.37
C PHE A 52 -14.81 18.14 7.95
N ASP A 53 -14.24 17.50 6.93
CA ASP A 53 -14.47 17.84 5.52
C ASP A 53 -15.32 16.78 4.80
N THR A 54 -15.34 15.56 5.29
CA THR A 54 -16.00 14.43 4.62
C THR A 54 -16.74 13.56 5.61
N ASP A 55 -18.05 13.38 5.39
CA ASP A 55 -18.86 12.48 6.21
C ASP A 55 -18.43 11.01 6.02
N SER A 56 -18.31 10.29 7.12
CA SER A 56 -18.06 8.84 7.11
C SER A 56 -18.81 8.13 8.23
N LEU A 57 -19.10 6.85 7.99
CA LEU A 57 -19.77 5.98 8.93
C LEU A 57 -18.72 5.14 9.69
N MET A 58 -18.13 5.71 10.74
CA MET A 58 -17.22 5.01 11.64
C MET A 58 -17.83 4.89 13.03
N PHE A 59 -17.81 3.68 13.59
CA PHE A 59 -18.40 3.37 14.88
C PHE A 59 -17.47 2.49 15.70
N VAL A 60 -17.53 2.64 17.03
CA VAL A 60 -16.92 1.73 18.00
C VAL A 60 -18.05 0.97 18.66
N SER A 61 -17.95 -0.35 18.79
CA SER A 61 -19.00 -1.21 19.33
C SER A 61 -19.30 -0.98 20.82
N GLY A 62 -18.34 -0.39 21.53
CA GLY A 62 -18.49 -0.15 22.98
C GLY A 62 -18.49 -1.44 23.80
N LEU A 63 -17.62 -2.39 23.45
CA LEU A 63 -17.46 -3.66 24.18
C LEU A 63 -17.30 -3.42 25.68
N ASP A 64 -18.21 -3.93 26.46
CA ASP A 64 -18.15 -3.87 27.94
C ASP A 64 -17.51 -5.12 28.54
N GLU A 65 -17.15 -5.04 29.80
CA GLU A 65 -16.44 -6.09 30.52
C GLU A 65 -17.26 -7.40 30.61
N MET A 66 -18.56 -7.30 30.84
CA MET A 66 -19.42 -8.48 31.00
C MET A 66 -19.57 -9.21 29.67
N THR A 67 -19.82 -8.49 28.59
CA THR A 67 -19.92 -9.02 27.24
C THR A 67 -18.61 -9.69 26.80
N ALA A 68 -17.47 -9.06 27.14
CA ALA A 68 -16.16 -9.62 26.85
C ALA A 68 -15.90 -10.93 27.60
N VAL A 69 -16.23 -11.01 28.89
CA VAL A 69 -16.05 -12.22 29.73
C VAL A 69 -16.96 -13.35 29.30
N LEU A 70 -18.20 -13.05 28.91
CA LEU A 70 -19.17 -14.06 28.46
C LEU A 70 -18.95 -14.52 27.00
N GLY A 71 -18.21 -13.75 26.22
CA GLY A 71 -18.07 -13.99 24.77
C GLY A 71 -19.42 -13.87 24.05
N ASP A 72 -20.26 -12.89 24.45
CA ASP A 72 -21.58 -12.69 23.85
C ASP A 72 -21.53 -11.72 22.67
N ASP A 73 -21.35 -12.27 21.47
CA ASP A 73 -21.33 -11.50 20.23
C ASP A 73 -22.73 -11.02 19.77
N ASN A 74 -23.83 -11.43 20.43
CA ASN A 74 -25.17 -11.09 19.98
C ASN A 74 -25.44 -9.58 20.09
N VAL A 75 -24.90 -8.91 21.11
CA VAL A 75 -25.03 -7.46 21.26
C VAL A 75 -24.47 -6.75 20.04
N LEU A 76 -23.24 -7.07 19.65
CA LEU A 76 -22.60 -6.52 18.45
C LEU A 76 -23.41 -6.83 17.18
N ILE A 77 -23.88 -8.07 17.02
CA ILE A 77 -24.66 -8.50 15.85
C ILE A 77 -25.98 -7.73 15.75
N ASP A 78 -26.67 -7.52 16.86
CA ASP A 78 -27.94 -6.78 16.90
C ASP A 78 -27.73 -5.29 16.59
N ASP A 79 -26.74 -4.65 17.22
CA ASP A 79 -26.42 -3.24 17.01
C ASP A 79 -26.01 -2.95 15.55
N VAL A 80 -25.11 -3.76 14.99
CA VAL A 80 -24.71 -3.63 13.58
C VAL A 80 -25.89 -3.88 12.65
N THR A 81 -26.77 -4.85 12.96
CA THR A 81 -27.97 -5.11 12.17
C THR A 81 -28.92 -3.89 12.15
N HIS A 82 -29.11 -3.23 13.30
CA HIS A 82 -29.91 -2.01 13.40
C HIS A 82 -29.26 -0.85 12.62
N ALA A 83 -27.96 -0.62 12.82
CA ALA A 83 -27.21 0.42 12.11
C ALA A 83 -27.28 0.25 10.58
N VAL A 84 -27.11 -0.98 10.08
CA VAL A 84 -27.21 -1.29 8.64
C VAL A 84 -28.59 -0.96 8.08
N ARG A 85 -29.66 -1.24 8.83
CA ARG A 85 -31.04 -0.94 8.41
C ARG A 85 -31.28 0.56 8.29
N ASP A 86 -30.75 1.32 9.25
CA ASP A 86 -31.00 2.75 9.34
C ASP A 86 -30.08 3.56 8.38
N LEU A 87 -28.82 3.19 8.28
CA LEU A 87 -27.79 3.93 7.54
C LEU A 87 -27.58 3.44 6.10
N LYS A 88 -27.98 2.21 5.78
CA LYS A 88 -27.94 1.60 4.44
C LYS A 88 -26.56 1.72 3.76
N PRO A 89 -25.47 1.31 4.42
CA PRO A 89 -24.13 1.39 3.85
C PRO A 89 -23.99 0.45 2.64
N ARG A 90 -23.06 0.76 1.73
CA ARG A 90 -22.75 -0.11 0.58
C ARG A 90 -22.09 -1.45 1.00
N PHE A 91 -21.32 -1.41 2.06
CA PHE A 91 -20.68 -2.57 2.72
C PHE A 91 -20.41 -2.22 4.18
N VAL A 92 -20.10 -3.23 4.97
CA VAL A 92 -19.67 -3.03 6.36
C VAL A 92 -18.31 -3.64 6.55
N THR A 93 -17.37 -2.87 7.10
CA THR A 93 -16.07 -3.37 7.54
C THR A 93 -16.13 -3.66 9.03
N LEU A 94 -15.69 -4.85 9.42
CA LEU A 94 -15.53 -5.24 10.82
C LEU A 94 -14.04 -5.43 11.10
N CYS A 95 -13.52 -4.67 12.04
CA CYS A 95 -12.15 -4.81 12.54
C CYS A 95 -12.16 -4.78 14.06
N SER A 96 -11.06 -5.17 14.70
CA SER A 96 -10.99 -5.30 16.15
C SER A 96 -9.73 -4.67 16.75
N GLY A 97 -9.88 -4.11 17.93
CA GLY A 97 -8.77 -3.62 18.73
C GLY A 97 -8.04 -4.72 19.50
N SER A 98 -7.25 -4.31 20.50
CA SER A 98 -6.41 -5.22 21.27
C SER A 98 -7.20 -6.16 22.20
N ILE A 99 -8.27 -5.68 22.81
CA ILE A 99 -9.06 -6.49 23.77
C ILE A 99 -9.77 -7.65 23.05
N PRO A 100 -10.55 -7.43 21.96
CA PRO A 100 -11.13 -8.53 21.20
C PRO A 100 -10.10 -9.51 20.65
N HIS A 101 -8.93 -9.02 20.26
CA HIS A 101 -7.85 -9.90 19.80
C HIS A 101 -7.37 -10.85 20.93
N ILE A 102 -7.20 -10.34 22.15
CA ILE A 102 -6.76 -11.15 23.32
C ILE A 102 -7.80 -12.21 23.70
N ILE A 103 -9.09 -11.89 23.62
CA ILE A 103 -10.17 -12.84 23.91
C ILE A 103 -10.53 -13.75 22.74
N ALA A 104 -9.75 -13.70 21.65
CA ALA A 104 -9.92 -14.53 20.47
C ALA A 104 -11.28 -14.35 19.75
N PHE A 105 -11.75 -13.10 19.63
CA PHE A 105 -12.96 -12.75 18.90
C PHE A 105 -12.93 -13.26 17.46
N ASP A 106 -13.98 -13.99 17.04
CA ASP A 106 -14.09 -14.51 15.66
C ASP A 106 -14.71 -13.48 14.72
N CYS A 107 -13.91 -12.49 14.31
CA CYS A 107 -14.31 -11.46 13.37
C CYS A 107 -14.90 -12.01 12.05
N LYS A 108 -14.39 -13.14 11.55
CA LYS A 108 -14.86 -13.73 10.28
C LYS A 108 -16.20 -14.43 10.46
N GLY A 109 -16.38 -15.17 11.54
CA GLY A 109 -17.63 -15.83 11.88
C GLY A 109 -18.76 -14.83 12.08
N VAL A 110 -18.50 -13.78 12.86
CA VAL A 110 -19.47 -12.69 13.10
C VAL A 110 -19.80 -11.95 11.80
N ALA A 111 -18.81 -11.61 10.98
CA ALA A 111 -19.05 -10.98 9.68
C ALA A 111 -19.91 -11.85 8.76
N HIS A 112 -19.68 -13.18 8.73
CA HIS A 112 -20.51 -14.09 7.95
C HIS A 112 -21.97 -14.12 8.43
N LEU A 113 -22.18 -14.16 9.74
CA LEU A 113 -23.53 -14.09 10.31
C LEU A 113 -24.26 -12.78 9.99
N LEU A 114 -23.54 -11.65 10.10
CA LEU A 114 -24.05 -10.33 9.78
C LEU A 114 -24.43 -10.21 8.29
N GLU A 115 -23.57 -10.69 7.38
CA GLU A 115 -23.85 -10.70 5.94
C GLU A 115 -25.11 -11.50 5.63
N LYS A 116 -25.24 -12.68 6.23
CA LYS A 116 -26.43 -13.54 6.06
C LYS A 116 -27.70 -12.90 6.61
N ARG A 117 -27.58 -12.15 7.70
CA ARG A 117 -28.73 -11.50 8.38
C ARG A 117 -29.17 -10.21 7.70
N THR A 118 -28.24 -9.43 7.19
CA THR A 118 -28.50 -8.08 6.63
C THR A 118 -28.60 -8.07 5.11
N GLY A 119 -27.96 -9.03 4.42
CA GLY A 119 -27.81 -9.02 2.97
C GLY A 119 -26.78 -8.00 2.45
N VAL A 120 -26.13 -7.25 3.33
CA VAL A 120 -25.10 -6.28 2.97
C VAL A 120 -23.72 -6.96 3.02
N PRO A 121 -22.84 -6.74 2.02
CA PRO A 121 -21.50 -7.34 2.02
C PRO A 121 -20.71 -6.96 3.28
N MET A 122 -20.13 -7.97 3.93
CA MET A 122 -19.25 -7.78 5.09
C MET A 122 -17.80 -7.96 4.71
N LEU A 123 -16.94 -7.10 5.25
CA LEU A 123 -15.50 -7.09 5.01
C LEU A 123 -14.76 -7.28 6.35
N PRO A 124 -14.51 -8.52 6.78
CA PRO A 124 -13.73 -8.76 7.98
C PRO A 124 -12.25 -8.47 7.73
N VAL A 125 -11.68 -7.50 8.45
CA VAL A 125 -10.27 -7.15 8.38
C VAL A 125 -9.60 -7.54 9.69
N ALA A 126 -8.65 -8.47 9.62
CA ALA A 126 -7.93 -8.92 10.81
C ALA A 126 -6.95 -7.86 11.28
N THR A 127 -7.26 -7.24 12.41
CA THR A 127 -6.44 -6.27 13.14
C THR A 127 -6.19 -6.73 14.55
N THR A 128 -5.19 -6.19 15.19
CA THR A 128 -4.80 -6.54 16.56
C THR A 128 -4.74 -5.32 17.49
N GLY A 129 -4.84 -4.10 16.95
CA GLY A 129 -4.64 -2.86 17.67
C GLY A 129 -3.17 -2.57 18.05
N ASN A 130 -2.25 -3.50 17.76
CA ASN A 130 -0.83 -3.40 18.15
C ASN A 130 0.14 -3.36 16.97
N ARG A 131 -0.36 -3.51 15.73
CA ARG A 131 0.44 -3.39 14.52
C ARG A 131 0.39 -1.97 13.99
N SER A 132 1.30 -1.62 13.07
CA SER A 132 1.30 -0.29 12.48
C SER A 132 0.08 -0.06 11.55
N TYR A 133 -0.26 1.21 11.32
CA TYR A 133 -1.29 1.60 10.36
C TYR A 133 -1.04 1.03 8.95
N VAL A 134 0.23 0.86 8.57
CA VAL A 134 0.65 0.27 7.28
C VAL A 134 0.03 -1.13 7.10
N ALA A 135 0.08 -1.95 8.15
CA ALA A 135 -0.52 -3.28 8.13
C ALA A 135 -2.05 -3.21 7.96
N GLY A 136 -2.69 -2.25 8.64
CA GLY A 136 -4.13 -2.03 8.57
C GLY A 136 -4.60 -1.58 7.19
N VAL A 137 -3.95 -0.56 6.61
CA VAL A 137 -4.24 -0.06 5.26
C VAL A 137 -4.08 -1.16 4.22
N GLY A 138 -2.93 -1.84 4.25
CA GLY A 138 -2.63 -2.92 3.30
C GLY A 138 -3.63 -4.07 3.39
N ALA A 139 -4.09 -4.41 4.62
CA ALA A 139 -5.11 -5.42 4.82
C ALA A 139 -6.47 -4.97 4.27
N ALA A 140 -6.92 -3.78 4.65
CA ALA A 140 -8.22 -3.23 4.27
C ALA A 140 -8.39 -3.12 2.76
N LEU A 141 -7.45 -2.47 2.08
CA LEU A 141 -7.49 -2.32 0.62
C LEU A 141 -7.42 -3.67 -0.10
N THR A 142 -6.59 -4.60 0.38
CA THR A 142 -6.49 -5.93 -0.23
C THR A 142 -7.78 -6.72 -0.09
N GLU A 143 -8.42 -6.74 1.08
CA GLU A 143 -9.68 -7.45 1.29
C GLU A 143 -10.83 -6.78 0.51
N TRP A 144 -10.84 -5.44 0.43
CA TRP A 144 -11.81 -4.70 -0.38
C TRP A 144 -11.68 -5.06 -1.87
N VAL A 145 -10.47 -5.02 -2.42
CA VAL A 145 -10.21 -5.35 -3.83
C VAL A 145 -10.56 -6.81 -4.15
N LYS A 146 -10.24 -7.75 -3.25
CA LYS A 146 -10.64 -9.16 -3.40
C LYS A 146 -12.17 -9.33 -3.49
N ARG A 147 -12.90 -8.51 -2.76
CA ARG A 147 -14.36 -8.63 -2.66
C ARG A 147 -15.10 -7.97 -3.81
N PHE A 148 -14.61 -6.82 -4.29
CA PHE A 148 -15.40 -5.92 -5.15
C PHE A 148 -14.81 -5.67 -6.54
N ALA A 149 -13.52 -5.94 -6.77
CA ALA A 149 -12.87 -5.71 -8.06
C ALA A 149 -12.69 -7.01 -8.85
N ASP A 150 -12.73 -6.91 -10.18
CA ASP A 150 -12.60 -8.06 -11.07
C ASP A 150 -11.18 -8.17 -11.66
N PRO A 151 -10.40 -9.18 -11.26
CA PRO A 151 -9.07 -9.41 -11.84
C PRO A 151 -9.06 -9.70 -13.34
N LEU A 152 -10.21 -10.02 -13.94
CA LEU A 152 -10.31 -10.26 -15.39
C LEU A 152 -10.18 -8.97 -16.23
N GLU A 153 -10.32 -7.81 -15.60
CA GLU A 153 -10.12 -6.52 -16.26
C GLU A 153 -8.63 -6.19 -16.53
N SER A 154 -7.69 -7.01 -16.03
CA SER A 154 -6.25 -6.78 -16.21
C SER A 154 -5.83 -6.87 -17.67
N PRO A 155 -5.01 -5.90 -18.16
CA PRO A 155 -4.48 -5.94 -19.52
C PRO A 155 -3.51 -7.11 -19.78
N TYR A 156 -3.04 -7.78 -18.75
CA TYR A 156 -2.09 -8.88 -18.83
C TYR A 156 -2.73 -10.27 -18.78
N ARG A 157 -4.05 -10.37 -18.66
CA ARG A 157 -4.76 -11.65 -18.72
C ARG A 157 -5.06 -12.02 -20.18
N VAL A 158 -4.43 -13.08 -20.65
CA VAL A 158 -4.81 -13.76 -21.88
C VAL A 158 -6.11 -14.51 -21.63
N GLY A 159 -7.18 -14.18 -22.35
CA GLY A 159 -8.51 -14.74 -22.17
C GLY A 159 -8.54 -16.25 -22.24
N SER A 160 -9.07 -16.87 -21.20
CA SER A 160 -9.43 -18.30 -21.15
C SER A 160 -10.87 -18.55 -21.65
N SER A 161 -11.42 -17.67 -22.48
CA SER A 161 -12.74 -17.88 -23.06
C SER A 161 -12.60 -18.81 -24.26
N GLY A 162 -12.87 -20.10 -24.03
CA GLY A 162 -13.11 -21.09 -25.06
C GLY A 162 -14.42 -20.82 -25.82
N SER A 163 -14.57 -19.65 -26.42
CA SER A 163 -15.56 -19.35 -27.43
C SER A 163 -14.84 -19.41 -28.78
N PRO A 164 -15.34 -20.19 -29.78
CA PRO A 164 -14.68 -20.36 -31.09
C PRO A 164 -14.70 -19.11 -31.97
N ASP A 165 -15.26 -18.00 -31.48
CA ASP A 165 -15.36 -16.72 -32.22
C ASP A 165 -14.28 -15.68 -31.86
N CYS A 166 -13.34 -16.00 -30.97
CA CYS A 166 -12.12 -15.21 -30.82
C CYS A 166 -11.11 -15.67 -31.90
N SER A 167 -11.31 -15.23 -33.12
CA SER A 167 -10.35 -15.37 -34.20
C SER A 167 -9.00 -14.83 -33.76
N ALA A 168 -7.91 -15.46 -34.22
CA ALA A 168 -6.50 -15.13 -33.95
C ALA A 168 -6.10 -13.66 -34.27
N ASN A 169 -7.01 -12.85 -34.79
CA ASN A 169 -6.90 -11.41 -35.00
C ASN A 169 -6.91 -10.54 -33.77
N THR A 170 -7.10 -11.09 -32.55
CA THR A 170 -7.10 -10.26 -31.32
C THR A 170 -5.69 -9.92 -30.84
N LEU A 171 -4.63 -10.52 -31.40
CA LEU A 171 -3.25 -10.12 -31.11
C LEU A 171 -2.65 -9.22 -32.21
N GLU A 172 -3.14 -9.31 -33.48
CA GLU A 172 -2.70 -8.41 -34.54
C GLU A 172 -3.51 -7.10 -34.61
N GLY A 173 -4.67 -7.02 -33.93
CA GLY A 173 -5.47 -5.80 -33.80
C GLY A 173 -5.36 -5.16 -32.41
N ALA A 174 -4.63 -5.73 -31.47
CA ALA A 174 -4.23 -5.09 -30.23
C ALA A 174 -3.02 -4.20 -30.56
N ALA A 175 -3.30 -3.03 -31.18
CA ALA A 175 -2.53 -1.85 -30.81
C ALA A 175 -2.26 -1.97 -29.33
N GLY A 176 -1.02 -1.86 -28.88
CA GLY A 176 -0.62 -2.00 -27.49
C GLY A 176 -1.63 -1.37 -26.53
N PRO A 177 -1.68 -1.73 -25.26
CA PRO A 177 -2.80 -1.53 -24.35
C PRO A 177 -3.51 -0.22 -24.63
N LYS A 178 -4.84 -0.27 -24.82
CA LYS A 178 -5.66 0.83 -25.37
C LYS A 178 -5.40 2.21 -24.76
N SER A 179 -4.76 2.27 -23.60
CA SER A 179 -4.03 3.41 -23.04
C SER A 179 -3.18 2.91 -21.86
N PHE A 180 -1.87 3.18 -21.87
CA PHE A 180 -1.03 3.00 -20.70
C PHE A 180 -1.56 3.87 -19.56
N SER A 181 -1.76 3.29 -18.39
CA SER A 181 -2.23 4.01 -17.19
C SER A 181 -1.65 3.40 -15.93
N VAL A 182 -1.64 4.16 -14.85
CA VAL A 182 -1.12 3.72 -13.56
C VAL A 182 -2.18 3.79 -12.46
N ASN A 183 -2.04 2.95 -11.44
CA ASN A 183 -2.68 3.16 -10.15
C ASN A 183 -1.66 3.77 -9.18
N LEU A 184 -2.11 4.64 -8.30
CA LEU A 184 -1.35 5.11 -7.15
C LEU A 184 -1.84 4.34 -5.90
N LEU A 185 -0.96 3.54 -5.29
CA LEU A 185 -1.29 2.67 -4.16
C LEU A 185 -0.59 3.13 -2.89
N GLY A 186 -1.32 3.15 -1.78
CA GLY A 186 -0.84 3.62 -0.49
C GLY A 186 -0.99 5.12 -0.29
N VAL A 187 -1.85 5.77 -1.07
CA VAL A 187 -2.13 7.20 -0.94
C VAL A 187 -3.09 7.41 0.22
N THR A 188 -2.57 7.42 1.45
CA THR A 188 -3.36 7.63 2.65
C THR A 188 -3.15 9.04 3.22
N PRO A 189 -4.14 9.62 3.89
CA PRO A 189 -3.91 10.88 4.60
C PRO A 189 -2.92 10.71 5.76
N LEU A 190 -2.73 9.48 6.25
CA LEU A 190 -1.76 9.16 7.30
C LEU A 190 -0.30 9.33 6.83
N ASP A 191 -0.04 9.19 5.52
CA ASP A 191 1.28 9.42 4.91
C ASP A 191 1.39 10.81 4.24
N PHE A 192 0.30 11.29 3.62
CA PHE A 192 0.34 12.46 2.73
C PHE A 192 -0.48 13.65 3.21
N SER A 193 -1.10 13.56 4.40
CA SER A 193 -2.03 14.57 4.94
C SER A 193 -3.16 14.93 3.95
N ILE A 194 -3.84 16.05 4.17
CA ILE A 194 -4.94 16.56 3.32
C ILE A 194 -4.59 17.90 2.66
N ASN A 195 -3.31 18.24 2.57
CA ASN A 195 -2.79 19.54 2.22
C ASN A 195 -2.46 19.73 0.72
N GLY A 196 -2.86 18.80 -0.16
CA GLY A 196 -2.62 18.90 -1.62
C GLY A 196 -1.54 17.95 -2.16
N ASN A 197 -0.89 17.13 -1.32
CA ASN A 197 0.09 16.15 -1.78
C ASN A 197 -0.50 15.16 -2.80
N VAL A 198 -1.77 14.77 -2.65
CA VAL A 198 -2.44 13.81 -3.56
C VAL A 198 -2.66 14.43 -4.94
N ASP A 199 -3.12 15.68 -4.99
CA ASP A 199 -3.32 16.38 -6.26
C ASP A 199 -1.99 16.60 -6.98
N ALA A 200 -0.95 16.99 -6.23
CA ALA A 200 0.41 17.10 -6.77
C ALA A 200 0.92 15.76 -7.32
N MET A 201 0.60 14.64 -6.64
CA MET A 201 0.99 13.31 -7.09
C MET A 201 0.30 12.90 -8.40
N ARG A 202 -1.01 13.13 -8.53
CA ARG A 202 -1.73 12.93 -9.79
C ARG A 202 -1.12 13.76 -10.92
N LYS A 203 -0.84 15.03 -10.63
CA LYS A 203 -0.24 15.96 -11.59
C LYS A 203 1.13 15.50 -12.11
N VAL A 204 1.97 14.87 -11.28
CA VAL A 204 3.28 14.32 -11.71
C VAL A 204 3.10 13.35 -12.88
N PHE A 205 2.13 12.45 -12.82
CA PHE A 205 1.87 11.47 -13.88
C PHE A 205 1.15 12.11 -15.08
N GLU A 206 0.20 13.01 -14.84
CA GLU A 206 -0.51 13.75 -15.89
C GLU A 206 0.45 14.62 -16.71
N ASP A 207 1.37 15.34 -16.05
CA ASP A 207 2.41 16.14 -16.72
C ASP A 207 3.36 15.26 -17.57
N ALA A 208 3.55 13.99 -17.19
CA ALA A 208 4.28 12.99 -17.98
C ALA A 208 3.42 12.33 -19.07
N GLY A 209 2.17 12.74 -19.26
CA GLY A 209 1.24 12.17 -20.23
C GLY A 209 0.72 10.78 -19.83
N ILE A 210 0.78 10.40 -18.57
CA ILE A 210 0.36 9.10 -18.06
C ILE A 210 -0.95 9.28 -17.25
N PRO A 211 -2.09 8.77 -17.74
CA PRO A 211 -3.33 8.81 -16.99
C PRO A 211 -3.26 8.00 -15.68
N VAL A 212 -3.79 8.56 -14.61
CA VAL A 212 -4.00 7.86 -13.35
C VAL A 212 -5.37 7.19 -13.39
N ASN A 213 -5.38 5.84 -13.40
CA ASN A 213 -6.62 5.05 -13.40
C ASN A 213 -7.32 5.09 -12.05
N CYS A 214 -6.55 4.97 -10.96
CA CYS A 214 -7.08 4.91 -9.60
C CYS A 214 -6.06 5.42 -8.59
N CYS A 215 -6.55 6.11 -7.56
CA CYS A 215 -5.75 6.56 -6.42
C CYS A 215 -6.33 5.94 -5.14
N ALA A 216 -5.78 4.79 -4.72
CA ALA A 216 -6.35 4.00 -3.65
C ALA A 216 -6.13 4.66 -2.28
N ALA A 217 -7.21 4.86 -1.54
CA ALA A 217 -7.41 5.39 -0.20
C ALA A 217 -7.74 6.88 -0.08
N MET A 218 -7.42 7.73 -1.05
CA MET A 218 -7.82 9.15 -1.05
C MET A 218 -8.28 9.61 -2.42
N GLY A 219 -9.37 10.38 -2.44
CA GLY A 219 -9.91 10.99 -3.65
C GLY A 219 -10.48 9.98 -4.65
N GLU A 220 -10.98 8.84 -4.16
CA GLU A 220 -11.48 7.78 -5.02
C GLU A 220 -12.87 7.30 -4.56
N SER A 221 -13.76 7.05 -5.52
CA SER A 221 -15.08 6.49 -5.24
C SER A 221 -15.07 4.96 -5.21
N PHE A 222 -16.07 4.37 -4.58
CA PHE A 222 -16.30 2.92 -4.63
C PHE A 222 -16.37 2.40 -6.08
N ASP A 223 -17.06 3.13 -6.95
CA ASP A 223 -17.33 2.68 -8.32
C ASP A 223 -16.05 2.78 -9.19
N SER A 224 -15.21 3.79 -9.00
CA SER A 224 -13.92 3.90 -9.68
C SER A 224 -12.94 2.85 -9.18
N LEU A 225 -12.83 2.65 -7.86
CA LEU A 225 -11.90 1.69 -7.26
C LEU A 225 -12.16 0.24 -7.70
N ARG A 226 -13.41 -0.12 -8.03
CA ARG A 226 -13.74 -1.45 -8.59
C ARG A 226 -12.97 -1.77 -9.87
N HIS A 227 -12.53 -0.77 -10.60
CA HIS A 227 -11.81 -0.91 -11.86
C HIS A 227 -10.28 -0.82 -11.72
N ILE A 228 -9.78 -1.01 -10.49
CA ILE A 228 -8.34 -0.92 -10.18
C ILE A 228 -7.48 -1.86 -11.03
N PHE A 229 -8.02 -2.98 -11.51
CA PHE A 229 -7.27 -3.92 -12.34
C PHE A 229 -7.08 -3.47 -13.80
N ARG A 230 -7.66 -2.34 -14.23
CA ARG A 230 -7.48 -1.82 -15.60
C ARG A 230 -6.13 -1.16 -15.85
N ALA A 231 -5.41 -0.77 -14.80
CA ALA A 231 -4.11 -0.13 -14.94
C ALA A 231 -3.03 -1.06 -15.48
N SER A 232 -2.06 -0.49 -16.16
CA SER A 232 -0.89 -1.19 -16.69
C SER A 232 0.20 -1.40 -15.64
N VAL A 233 0.31 -0.51 -14.65
CA VAL A 233 1.32 -0.56 -13.60
C VAL A 233 0.74 -0.03 -12.28
N ASN A 234 1.13 -0.62 -11.17
CA ASN A 234 0.88 -0.09 -9.86
C ASN A 234 2.09 0.72 -9.38
N VAL A 235 1.89 1.94 -8.94
CA VAL A 235 2.90 2.78 -8.29
C VAL A 235 2.64 2.78 -6.80
N VAL A 236 3.51 2.17 -6.04
CA VAL A 236 3.46 2.09 -4.58
C VAL A 236 4.17 3.32 -4.02
N VAL A 237 3.39 4.29 -3.54
CA VAL A 237 3.91 5.58 -3.07
C VAL A 237 4.19 5.61 -1.56
N SER A 238 3.67 4.64 -0.84
CA SER A 238 4.03 4.34 0.55
C SER A 238 3.91 2.84 0.81
N SER A 239 4.54 2.32 1.86
CA SER A 239 4.50 0.90 2.24
C SER A 239 3.08 0.36 2.43
N CYS A 240 2.12 1.25 2.69
CA CYS A 240 0.69 0.93 2.77
C CYS A 240 0.16 0.23 1.50
N GLY A 241 0.71 0.57 0.34
CA GLY A 241 0.32 0.00 -0.96
C GLY A 241 0.92 -1.36 -1.28
N ARG A 242 2.01 -1.76 -0.63
CA ARG A 242 2.79 -2.97 -0.99
C ARG A 242 1.98 -4.26 -0.98
N ARG A 243 1.18 -4.47 0.05
CA ARG A 243 0.37 -5.69 0.18
C ARG A 243 -0.62 -5.83 -0.96
N LEU A 244 -1.28 -4.75 -1.34
CA LEU A 244 -2.20 -4.72 -2.47
C LEU A 244 -1.47 -4.90 -3.79
N ALA A 245 -0.34 -4.22 -4.02
CA ALA A 245 0.47 -4.35 -5.24
C ALA A 245 0.92 -5.79 -5.47
N ARG A 246 1.45 -6.46 -4.45
CA ARG A 246 1.83 -7.88 -4.52
C ARG A 246 0.65 -8.80 -4.82
N TYR A 247 -0.50 -8.55 -4.21
CA TYR A 247 -1.72 -9.29 -4.51
C TYR A 247 -2.13 -9.13 -5.99
N MET A 248 -2.12 -7.90 -6.51
CA MET A 248 -2.49 -7.62 -7.90
C MET A 248 -1.49 -8.20 -8.90
N GLU A 249 -0.20 -8.19 -8.58
CA GLU A 249 0.82 -8.84 -9.40
C GLU A 249 0.62 -10.35 -9.44
N GLN A 250 0.43 -11.00 -8.29
CA GLN A 250 0.22 -12.45 -8.20
C GLN A 250 -1.08 -12.91 -8.87
N THR A 251 -2.15 -12.10 -8.75
CA THR A 251 -3.49 -12.48 -9.21
C THR A 251 -3.74 -12.11 -10.66
N ALA A 252 -3.24 -10.98 -11.10
CA ALA A 252 -3.57 -10.36 -12.38
C ALA A 252 -2.35 -10.01 -13.26
N GLY A 253 -1.14 -10.25 -12.74
CA GLY A 253 0.11 -10.03 -13.47
C GLY A 253 0.51 -8.56 -13.64
N ILE A 254 -0.15 -7.62 -12.95
CA ILE A 254 0.14 -6.20 -13.03
C ILE A 254 1.44 -5.91 -12.29
N PRO A 255 2.50 -5.44 -12.95
CA PRO A 255 3.77 -5.13 -12.32
C PRO A 255 3.64 -3.90 -11.42
N TYR A 256 4.58 -3.72 -10.50
CA TYR A 256 4.62 -2.53 -9.67
C TYR A 256 6.02 -1.93 -9.55
N VAL A 257 6.04 -0.62 -9.27
CA VAL A 257 7.22 0.17 -8.93
C VAL A 257 7.00 0.81 -7.56
N GLU A 258 8.06 1.04 -6.81
CA GLU A 258 7.99 1.68 -5.50
C GLU A 258 8.75 3.02 -5.52
N GLY A 259 8.13 4.05 -4.99
CA GLY A 259 8.73 5.37 -4.80
C GLY A 259 7.70 6.45 -4.58
N THR A 260 8.08 7.46 -3.80
CA THR A 260 7.32 8.70 -3.61
C THR A 260 7.92 9.76 -4.54
N PRO A 261 7.13 10.48 -5.37
CA PRO A 261 7.66 11.44 -6.34
C PRO A 261 8.03 12.78 -5.68
N ILE A 262 9.05 12.74 -4.81
CA ILE A 262 9.55 13.89 -4.04
C ILE A 262 10.49 14.73 -4.89
N GLY A 263 10.25 16.05 -4.95
CA GLY A 263 11.10 16.98 -5.65
C GLY A 263 11.26 16.70 -7.14
N ALA A 264 12.17 17.42 -7.81
CA ALA A 264 12.38 17.29 -9.25
C ALA A 264 12.85 15.88 -9.67
N TYR A 265 13.71 15.25 -8.90
CA TYR A 265 14.22 13.91 -9.21
C TYR A 265 13.11 12.85 -9.17
N GLY A 266 12.36 12.78 -8.06
CA GLY A 266 11.29 11.79 -7.91
C GLY A 266 10.18 11.99 -8.94
N ALA A 267 9.81 13.25 -9.21
CA ALA A 267 8.78 13.60 -10.19
C ALA A 267 9.18 13.23 -11.63
N ALA A 268 10.46 13.30 -11.98
CA ALA A 268 10.94 12.88 -13.30
C ALA A 268 11.10 11.35 -13.40
N ARG A 269 11.74 10.73 -12.41
CA ARG A 269 12.17 9.34 -12.51
C ARG A 269 11.05 8.31 -12.29
N LEU A 270 10.08 8.59 -11.41
CA LEU A 270 9.04 7.62 -11.09
C LEU A 270 8.11 7.28 -12.27
N PRO A 271 7.64 8.26 -13.08
CA PRO A 271 6.92 7.97 -14.33
C PRO A 271 7.72 7.12 -15.32
N GLU A 272 9.04 7.38 -15.48
CA GLU A 272 9.92 6.58 -16.35
C GLU A 272 10.00 5.14 -15.87
N LEU A 273 10.17 4.91 -14.56
CA LEU A 273 10.19 3.55 -13.99
C LEU A 273 8.89 2.80 -14.23
N ALA A 274 7.74 3.49 -14.19
CA ALA A 274 6.46 2.87 -14.51
C ALA A 274 6.40 2.41 -15.96
N ILE A 275 6.91 3.20 -16.91
CA ILE A 275 7.01 2.82 -18.32
C ILE A 275 7.95 1.62 -18.47
N GLU A 276 9.14 1.67 -17.88
CA GLU A 276 10.11 0.56 -17.92
C GLU A 276 9.53 -0.75 -17.38
N ALA A 277 8.77 -0.69 -16.27
CA ALA A 277 8.12 -1.86 -15.67
C ALA A 277 7.08 -2.48 -16.62
N HIS A 278 6.28 -1.63 -17.28
CA HIS A 278 5.30 -2.06 -18.28
C HIS A 278 5.97 -2.74 -19.46
N GLU A 279 6.98 -2.10 -20.07
CA GLU A 279 7.69 -2.61 -21.24
C GLU A 279 8.37 -3.95 -20.93
N LYS A 280 9.04 -4.06 -19.78
CA LYS A 280 9.65 -5.30 -19.31
C LYS A 280 8.64 -6.43 -19.15
N LYS A 281 7.46 -6.11 -18.58
CA LYS A 281 6.38 -7.10 -18.41
C LYS A 281 5.83 -7.55 -19.75
N TRP A 282 5.59 -6.61 -20.67
CA TRP A 282 5.06 -6.89 -22.00
C TRP A 282 6.02 -7.75 -22.82
N ALA A 283 7.31 -7.42 -22.84
CA ALA A 283 8.34 -8.20 -23.51
C ALA A 283 8.42 -9.65 -22.97
N SER A 284 8.29 -9.82 -21.65
CA SER A 284 8.26 -11.16 -21.03
C SER A 284 7.07 -12.00 -21.49
N LEU A 285 5.90 -11.39 -21.68
CA LEU A 285 4.70 -12.07 -22.16
C LEU A 285 4.77 -12.41 -23.65
N SER A 286 5.25 -11.48 -24.49
CA SER A 286 5.42 -11.68 -25.94
C SER A 286 6.41 -12.80 -26.25
N GLY A 287 7.56 -12.84 -25.56
CA GLY A 287 8.55 -13.92 -25.72
C GLY A 287 8.03 -15.31 -25.27
N ALA A 288 7.15 -15.34 -24.25
CA ALA A 288 6.52 -16.58 -23.81
C ALA A 288 5.50 -17.11 -24.82
N LEU A 289 4.79 -16.24 -25.52
CA LEU A 289 3.83 -16.59 -26.56
C LEU A 289 4.52 -17.11 -27.84
N GLU A 290 5.62 -16.49 -28.26
CA GLU A 290 6.43 -16.93 -29.40
C GLU A 290 7.07 -18.30 -29.15
N GLY A 291 7.59 -18.55 -27.94
CA GLY A 291 8.12 -19.85 -27.53
C GLY A 291 7.08 -20.97 -27.54
N ALA A 292 5.82 -20.66 -27.18
CA ALA A 292 4.73 -21.64 -27.16
C ALA A 292 4.23 -21.98 -28.62
N SER A 293 4.27 -21.03 -29.54
CA SER A 293 3.91 -21.27 -30.95
C SER A 293 4.99 -22.04 -31.71
N GLY A 294 6.27 -21.84 -31.36
CA GLY A 294 7.41 -22.54 -31.99
C GLY A 294 7.46 -24.03 -31.62
N THR A 295 7.01 -24.44 -30.45
CA THR A 295 6.94 -25.85 -30.07
C THR A 295 5.77 -26.62 -30.68
N ALA A 296 4.69 -25.95 -31.08
CA ALA A 296 3.56 -26.56 -31.77
C ALA A 296 3.85 -26.83 -33.26
N ALA A 297 4.79 -26.11 -33.89
CA ALA A 297 5.12 -26.25 -35.30
C ALA A 297 6.16 -27.36 -35.57
N SER A 298 6.91 -27.86 -34.60
CA SER A 298 7.97 -28.86 -34.78
C SER A 298 7.54 -30.31 -34.57
N THR A 299 6.25 -30.60 -34.25
CA THR A 299 5.72 -31.93 -33.97
C THR A 299 4.85 -32.52 -35.09
N SER A 300 4.78 -31.88 -36.29
CA SER A 300 3.92 -32.34 -37.42
C SER A 300 4.66 -33.00 -38.58
N ALA A 301 5.81 -33.65 -38.37
CA ALA A 301 6.45 -34.44 -39.41
C ALA A 301 7.12 -35.68 -38.86
N GLN A 302 6.38 -36.73 -38.62
CA GLN A 302 6.77 -38.15 -38.88
C GLN A 302 5.56 -39.05 -38.57
N GLY A 303 5.04 -39.69 -39.63
CA GLY A 303 3.95 -40.62 -39.53
C GLY A 303 4.37 -41.97 -39.03
N ALA A 304 3.49 -42.61 -38.24
CA ALA A 304 3.36 -44.07 -38.15
C ALA A 304 1.95 -44.39 -37.65
N SER A 305 1.31 -45.29 -38.36
CA SER A 305 0.01 -45.92 -38.15
C SER A 305 -0.06 -46.74 -36.87
N GLY A 306 -1.19 -46.64 -36.12
CA GLY A 306 -1.51 -47.69 -35.14
C GLY A 306 -2.49 -47.23 -34.06
N SER A 307 -3.70 -47.78 -34.16
CA SER A 307 -4.71 -48.08 -33.11
C SER A 307 -5.30 -46.97 -32.22
N ALA A 308 -6.62 -46.88 -32.32
CA ALA A 308 -7.51 -46.05 -31.53
C ALA A 308 -7.38 -46.23 -30.02
N GLY A 309 -6.99 -45.20 -29.33
CA GLY A 309 -7.16 -44.99 -27.92
C GLY A 309 -7.66 -43.56 -27.70
N LYS A 310 -8.81 -43.43 -27.05
CA LYS A 310 -9.35 -42.09 -26.66
C LYS A 310 -8.36 -41.42 -25.72
N GLU A 311 -7.57 -40.51 -26.24
CA GLU A 311 -6.83 -39.54 -25.42
C GLU A 311 -7.58 -38.23 -25.40
N THR A 312 -8.07 -37.90 -24.20
CA THR A 312 -8.60 -36.60 -23.84
C THR A 312 -7.49 -35.57 -24.00
N ALA A 313 -7.73 -34.61 -24.87
CA ALA A 313 -6.84 -33.47 -25.14
C ALA A 313 -6.49 -32.76 -23.80
N ALA A 314 -5.22 -32.86 -23.43
CA ALA A 314 -4.64 -32.11 -22.34
C ALA A 314 -4.71 -30.61 -22.69
N ARG A 315 -5.55 -29.91 -21.97
CA ARG A 315 -5.71 -28.45 -22.03
C ARG A 315 -4.65 -27.72 -21.23
N PRO A 316 -4.39 -26.47 -21.52
CA PRO A 316 -3.18 -25.74 -21.18
C PRO A 316 -3.11 -25.35 -19.69
N ASP A 317 -2.81 -26.29 -18.83
CA ASP A 317 -2.29 -26.02 -17.50
C ASP A 317 -0.85 -25.44 -17.55
N SER A 318 -0.24 -25.47 -18.74
CA SER A 318 1.11 -24.98 -18.95
C SER A 318 1.25 -23.46 -18.76
N LEU A 319 0.23 -22.66 -19.10
CA LEU A 319 0.28 -21.20 -18.85
C LEU A 319 0.05 -20.87 -17.35
N ARG A 320 -0.82 -21.62 -16.67
CA ARG A 320 -0.94 -21.55 -15.20
C ARG A 320 0.35 -21.99 -14.49
N MET A 321 1.04 -23.00 -15.02
CA MET A 321 2.33 -23.45 -14.51
C MET A 321 3.47 -22.47 -14.79
N LEU A 322 3.46 -21.76 -15.93
CA LEU A 322 4.45 -20.71 -16.23
C LEU A 322 4.26 -19.48 -15.34
N LEU A 323 3.03 -19.11 -15.04
CA LEU A 323 2.72 -18.05 -14.08
C LEU A 323 2.96 -18.48 -12.62
N ALA A 324 2.84 -19.76 -12.31
CA ALA A 324 3.07 -20.32 -10.96
C ALA A 324 4.54 -20.67 -10.68
N LYS A 325 5.41 -20.77 -11.69
CA LYS A 325 6.77 -21.29 -11.58
C LYS A 325 7.86 -20.28 -11.22
N LYS A 326 7.52 -19.00 -10.93
CA LYS A 326 8.41 -18.06 -10.25
C LYS A 326 7.81 -17.66 -8.89
N LYS A 327 7.81 -18.58 -7.95
CA LYS A 327 7.89 -18.26 -6.53
C LYS A 327 9.34 -17.85 -6.21
N GLY A 328 9.76 -16.73 -6.74
CA GLY A 328 10.81 -15.89 -6.24
C GLY A 328 10.12 -14.59 -5.92
N ASP A 329 10.41 -14.00 -4.78
CA ASP A 329 9.94 -12.68 -4.45
C ASP A 329 10.23 -11.78 -5.65
N SER A 330 9.17 -11.31 -6.34
CA SER A 330 9.33 -10.29 -7.35
C SER A 330 9.65 -9.01 -6.59
N GLU A 331 10.92 -8.71 -6.49
CA GLU A 331 11.32 -7.39 -6.02
C GLU A 331 10.80 -6.39 -7.03
N GLY A 332 9.89 -5.51 -6.59
CA GLY A 332 9.43 -4.36 -7.37
C GLY A 332 10.63 -3.54 -7.87
N ILE A 333 10.43 -2.72 -8.87
CA ILE A 333 11.44 -1.75 -9.28
C ILE A 333 11.35 -0.55 -8.34
N HIS A 334 12.43 -0.24 -7.64
CA HIS A 334 12.46 0.84 -6.63
C HIS A 334 13.09 2.11 -7.20
N LEU A 335 12.52 3.27 -6.84
CA LEU A 335 13.04 4.60 -7.20
C LEU A 335 14.49 4.80 -6.73
N TRP A 336 14.84 4.22 -5.58
CA TRP A 336 16.14 4.32 -4.94
C TRP A 336 17.15 3.22 -5.35
N LYS A 337 16.86 2.46 -6.39
CA LYS A 337 17.75 1.40 -6.86
C LYS A 337 19.12 1.96 -7.22
N GLY A 338 20.17 1.42 -6.58
CA GLY A 338 21.55 1.89 -6.73
C GLY A 338 21.95 3.00 -5.77
N ASN A 339 21.07 3.46 -4.89
CA ASN A 339 21.44 4.32 -3.78
C ASN A 339 22.22 3.49 -2.74
N PRO A 340 23.38 3.95 -2.21
CA PRO A 340 24.18 3.22 -1.23
C PRO A 340 23.48 2.98 0.12
N ALA A 341 22.34 3.57 0.36
CA ALA A 341 21.60 3.56 1.64
C ALA A 341 20.72 2.32 1.87
N HIS A 342 21.13 1.12 1.43
CA HIS A 342 20.27 -0.07 1.53
C HIS A 342 20.25 -0.77 2.89
N ASP A 343 21.22 -0.51 3.76
CA ASP A 343 21.23 -1.08 5.10
C ASP A 343 20.85 0.00 6.12
N ARG A 344 19.65 -0.09 6.67
CA ARG A 344 19.11 0.87 7.64
C ARG A 344 19.93 0.99 8.93
N TRP A 345 20.89 0.09 9.11
CA TRP A 345 21.74 0.04 10.31
C TRP A 345 23.14 0.61 10.09
N ASP A 346 23.61 0.68 8.83
CA ASP A 346 24.96 1.08 8.50
C ASP A 346 24.99 2.51 7.93
N VAL A 347 24.72 3.48 8.82
CA VAL A 347 24.83 4.91 8.49
C VAL A 347 26.19 5.39 8.98
N PRO A 348 27.08 5.88 8.10
CA PRO A 348 28.36 6.42 8.50
C PRO A 348 28.22 7.70 9.34
N ASP A 349 29.22 7.99 10.17
CA ASP A 349 29.22 9.18 11.00
C ASP A 349 29.23 10.47 10.17
N GLY A 350 28.55 11.50 10.69
CA GLY A 350 28.55 12.83 10.10
C GLY A 350 27.73 12.99 8.83
N GLN A 351 26.88 12.03 8.48
CA GLN A 351 26.03 12.05 7.29
C GLN A 351 24.65 12.65 7.55
N ILE A 352 23.78 12.64 6.52
CA ILE A 352 22.38 13.04 6.62
C ILE A 352 21.55 11.80 6.94
N LEU A 353 20.84 11.83 8.06
CA LEU A 353 19.90 10.79 8.48
C LEU A 353 18.47 11.22 8.20
N ILE A 354 17.73 10.39 7.48
CA ILE A 354 16.28 10.59 7.24
C ILE A 354 15.51 9.54 8.00
N ILE A 355 14.61 9.98 8.88
CA ILE A 355 13.77 9.10 9.71
C ILE A 355 12.32 9.26 9.28
N GLY A 356 11.69 8.20 8.80
CA GLY A 356 10.31 8.27 8.32
C GLY A 356 9.74 6.92 7.90
N GLU A 357 8.63 6.97 7.16
CA GLU A 357 8.06 5.81 6.49
C GLU A 357 9.05 5.31 5.41
N GLU A 358 9.12 3.99 5.18
CA GLU A 358 10.21 3.40 4.38
C GLU A 358 10.28 3.94 2.95
N VAL A 359 9.16 3.95 2.20
CA VAL A 359 9.15 4.39 0.80
C VAL A 359 9.44 5.88 0.69
N PHE A 360 8.86 6.67 1.60
CA PHE A 360 9.12 8.10 1.71
C PHE A 360 10.59 8.38 2.03
N ALA A 361 11.12 7.78 3.09
CA ALA A 361 12.49 8.05 3.55
C ALA A 361 13.54 7.65 2.51
N GLN A 362 13.37 6.50 1.86
CA GLN A 362 14.22 6.03 0.77
C GLN A 362 14.15 6.94 -0.46
N SER A 363 12.94 7.41 -0.81
CA SER A 363 12.74 8.31 -1.95
C SER A 363 13.37 9.69 -1.69
N LEU A 364 13.23 10.22 -0.48
CA LEU A 364 13.85 11.48 -0.08
C LEU A 364 15.37 11.37 -0.06
N ALA A 365 15.92 10.28 0.48
CA ALA A 365 17.37 10.02 0.45
C ALA A 365 17.90 9.96 -0.99
N ALA A 366 17.18 9.28 -1.88
CA ALA A 366 17.53 9.24 -3.30
C ALA A 366 17.51 10.63 -3.94
N ALA A 367 16.50 11.45 -3.66
CA ALA A 367 16.38 12.81 -4.18
C ALA A 367 17.52 13.71 -3.68
N ILE A 368 17.83 13.68 -2.38
CA ILE A 368 18.95 14.44 -1.82
C ILE A 368 20.28 14.00 -2.42
N ASN A 369 20.51 12.69 -2.60
CA ASN A 369 21.76 12.17 -3.15
C ASN A 369 21.98 12.50 -4.64
N GLN A 370 20.93 12.94 -5.35
CA GLN A 370 21.04 13.48 -6.72
C GLN A 370 21.40 14.96 -6.78
N LEU A 371 21.27 15.69 -5.66
CA LEU A 371 21.72 17.09 -5.61
C LEU A 371 23.24 17.16 -5.85
N ALA A 372 23.67 18.32 -6.38
CA ALA A 372 25.09 18.63 -6.47
C ALA A 372 25.78 18.55 -5.10
N PRO A 373 27.05 18.09 -5.02
CA PRO A 373 27.74 17.93 -3.73
C PRO A 373 27.71 19.19 -2.87
N ASP A 374 27.84 20.36 -3.47
CA ASP A 374 27.82 21.65 -2.74
C ASP A 374 26.46 21.91 -2.09
N CYS A 375 25.34 21.55 -2.75
CA CYS A 375 23.99 21.71 -2.20
C CYS A 375 23.73 20.83 -0.98
N ARG A 376 24.43 19.73 -0.82
CA ARG A 376 24.33 18.79 0.31
C ARG A 376 25.58 18.79 1.20
N HIS A 377 26.38 19.85 1.16
CA HIS A 377 27.58 20.00 1.97
C HIS A 377 28.57 18.84 1.81
N GLY A 378 28.61 18.17 0.66
CA GLY A 378 29.44 16.98 0.41
C GLY A 378 28.97 15.70 1.10
N LEU A 379 27.86 15.74 1.84
CA LEU A 379 27.33 14.61 2.62
C LEU A 379 26.45 13.69 1.76
N GLN A 380 26.13 12.51 2.28
CA GLN A 380 25.19 11.56 1.70
C GLN A 380 23.99 11.37 2.64
N ALA A 381 22.83 11.13 2.06
CA ALA A 381 21.60 10.87 2.79
C ALA A 381 21.32 9.38 2.91
N PHE A 382 20.96 8.95 4.12
CA PHE A 382 20.63 7.58 4.49
C PHE A 382 19.26 7.55 5.13
N ALA A 383 18.43 6.57 4.74
CA ALA A 383 17.09 6.39 5.25
C ALA A 383 17.03 5.34 6.35
N VAL A 384 16.30 5.64 7.42
CA VAL A 384 15.90 4.67 8.43
C VAL A 384 14.40 4.76 8.66
N TRP A 385 13.76 3.60 8.90
CA TRP A 385 12.33 3.54 9.14
C TRP A 385 12.05 2.73 10.40
N PRO A 386 11.68 3.40 11.50
CA PRO A 386 11.23 2.74 12.71
C PRO A 386 9.94 1.97 12.38
N ASP A 387 10.02 0.65 12.41
CA ASP A 387 8.91 -0.24 12.07
C ASP A 387 8.53 -1.05 13.31
N VAL A 388 7.34 -0.80 13.81
CA VAL A 388 6.78 -1.47 15.00
C VAL A 388 6.60 -2.98 14.74
N ASP A 389 6.26 -3.35 13.49
CA ASP A 389 5.99 -4.73 13.14
C ASP A 389 7.26 -5.58 13.01
N HIS A 390 8.42 -4.95 12.77
CA HIS A 390 9.72 -5.61 12.59
C HIS A 390 10.76 -5.25 13.66
N GLY A 391 10.38 -4.43 14.63
CA GLY A 391 11.21 -4.06 15.78
C GLY A 391 12.48 -3.28 15.42
N PHE A 392 12.42 -1.96 15.41
CA PHE A 392 13.59 -1.11 15.29
C PHE A 392 14.02 -0.67 16.69
N PRO A 393 15.21 -1.10 17.19
CA PRO A 393 15.63 -0.76 18.54
C PRO A 393 15.83 0.75 18.70
N GLU A 394 15.22 1.33 19.74
CA GLU A 394 15.28 2.76 20.03
C GLU A 394 16.70 3.23 20.38
N ASP A 395 17.51 2.40 21.02
CA ASP A 395 18.92 2.67 21.32
C ASP A 395 19.76 2.81 20.06
N VAL A 396 19.51 2.00 19.04
CA VAL A 396 20.14 2.12 17.73
C VAL A 396 19.73 3.43 17.05
N LEU A 397 18.43 3.77 17.08
CA LEU A 397 17.97 5.04 16.54
C LEU A 397 18.63 6.23 17.25
N ALA A 398 18.74 6.18 18.58
CA ALA A 398 19.39 7.21 19.37
C ALA A 398 20.89 7.34 19.03
N GLU A 399 21.56 6.23 18.74
CA GLU A 399 22.96 6.24 18.28
C GLU A 399 23.08 6.86 16.89
N LEU A 400 22.22 6.48 15.94
CA LEU A 400 22.19 7.04 14.58
C LEU A 400 21.95 8.56 14.61
N ILE A 401 21.02 9.03 15.43
CA ILE A 401 20.77 10.47 15.61
C ILE A 401 22.02 11.18 16.14
N ARG A 402 22.66 10.65 17.20
CA ARG A 402 23.83 11.28 17.82
C ARG A 402 25.02 11.41 16.86
N LYS A 403 25.23 10.44 15.99
CA LYS A 403 26.38 10.45 15.06
C LYS A 403 26.14 11.18 13.74
N SER A 404 24.90 11.53 13.43
CA SER A 404 24.53 12.20 12.18
C SER A 404 24.74 13.71 12.22
N ARG A 405 25.12 14.32 11.09
CA ARG A 405 25.27 15.79 10.97
C ARG A 405 23.93 16.50 10.81
N TYR A 406 23.10 16.00 9.89
CA TYR A 406 21.74 16.47 9.68
C TYR A 406 20.76 15.33 10.00
N ILE A 407 19.65 15.64 10.65
CA ILE A 407 18.57 14.71 10.93
C ILE A 407 17.29 15.30 10.34
N ILE A 408 16.71 14.63 9.37
CA ILE A 408 15.42 15.01 8.78
C ILE A 408 14.38 14.00 9.27
N GLY A 409 13.36 14.46 9.97
CA GLY A 409 12.35 13.57 10.52
C GLY A 409 11.29 14.29 11.34
N ASP A 410 10.36 13.51 11.88
CA ASP A 410 9.27 14.05 12.66
C ASP A 410 9.78 14.78 13.92
N PRO A 411 9.18 15.94 14.29
CA PRO A 411 9.59 16.72 15.45
C PRO A 411 9.64 15.94 16.77
N LEU A 412 8.84 14.88 16.93
CA LEU A 412 8.85 14.06 18.14
C LEU A 412 10.19 13.32 18.33
N TYR A 413 10.96 13.06 17.28
CA TYR A 413 12.31 12.49 17.40
C TYR A 413 13.31 13.42 18.07
N ARG A 414 13.02 14.72 18.19
CA ARG A 414 13.85 15.67 18.97
C ARG A 414 13.91 15.33 20.46
N THR A 415 12.98 14.54 20.96
CA THR A 415 12.99 14.06 22.37
C THR A 415 14.12 13.09 22.63
N ILE A 416 14.69 12.47 21.61
CA ILE A 416 15.86 11.60 21.71
C ILE A 416 17.09 12.46 21.99
N PRO A 417 17.87 12.14 23.06
CA PRO A 417 19.05 12.94 23.44
C PRO A 417 20.08 13.03 22.32
N HIS A 418 20.43 14.24 21.93
CA HIS A 418 21.45 14.58 20.91
C HIS A 418 22.17 15.88 21.26
N ASP A 419 23.31 16.14 20.61
CA ASP A 419 24.09 17.37 20.81
C ASP A 419 23.70 18.41 19.74
N SER A 420 22.87 19.36 20.13
CA SER A 420 22.39 20.44 19.24
C SER A 420 23.51 21.36 18.71
N THR A 421 24.74 21.26 19.22
CA THR A 421 25.89 21.99 18.69
C THR A 421 26.56 21.26 17.52
N GLN A 422 26.34 19.96 17.40
CA GLN A 422 26.91 19.11 16.35
C GLN A 422 25.87 18.62 15.36
N ASN A 423 24.64 18.42 15.81
CA ASN A 423 23.54 17.89 15.02
C ASN A 423 22.56 19.02 14.60
N THR A 424 22.23 19.09 13.34
CA THR A 424 21.17 19.96 12.83
C THR A 424 19.92 19.13 12.61
N PHE A 425 18.83 19.47 13.32
CA PHE A 425 17.57 18.75 13.17
C PHE A 425 16.61 19.57 12.29
N VAL A 426 16.10 18.94 11.24
CA VAL A 426 15.14 19.51 10.29
C VAL A 426 13.80 18.83 10.48
N ASP A 427 12.79 19.57 10.86
CA ASP A 427 11.46 19.05 11.12
C ASP A 427 10.78 18.63 9.82
N PHE A 428 10.33 17.41 9.78
CA PHE A 428 9.49 16.87 8.72
C PHE A 428 8.34 16.07 9.35
N PRO A 429 7.25 16.74 9.75
CA PRO A 429 6.15 16.09 10.48
C PRO A 429 5.47 15.03 9.62
N HIS A 430 5.03 13.94 10.27
CA HIS A 430 4.32 12.84 9.64
C HIS A 430 2.93 12.69 10.27
N GLU A 431 1.88 12.64 9.45
CA GLU A 431 0.49 12.64 9.92
C GLU A 431 0.19 11.50 10.89
N ALA A 432 0.59 10.25 10.55
CA ALA A 432 0.36 9.10 11.39
C ALA A 432 1.16 9.08 12.71
N TYR A 433 2.10 10.00 12.90
CA TYR A 433 2.98 10.04 14.06
C TYR A 433 2.73 11.25 14.95
N SER A 434 2.79 12.46 14.36
CA SER A 434 2.62 13.72 15.09
C SER A 434 1.55 14.65 14.50
N GLY A 435 0.77 14.19 13.52
CA GLY A 435 -0.18 15.02 12.78
C GLY A 435 -1.17 15.80 13.64
N ARG A 436 -1.59 15.27 14.80
CA ARG A 436 -2.45 16.02 15.72
C ARG A 436 -1.85 17.34 16.21
N ILE A 437 -0.52 17.44 16.24
CA ILE A 437 0.20 18.60 16.78
C ILE A 437 0.75 19.45 15.63
N PHE A 438 1.23 18.81 14.55
CA PHE A 438 2.05 19.46 13.53
C PHE A 438 1.45 19.39 12.12
N ARG A 439 0.17 19.05 11.95
CA ARG A 439 -0.48 18.91 10.62
C ARG A 439 -0.28 20.12 9.73
N ASP A 440 -0.46 21.33 10.27
CA ASP A 440 -0.32 22.58 9.54
C ASP A 440 1.12 22.85 9.06
N GLN A 441 2.10 22.08 9.57
CA GLN A 441 3.50 22.21 9.21
C GLN A 441 3.95 21.13 8.22
N ILE A 442 3.08 20.16 7.88
CA ILE A 442 3.39 19.16 6.87
C ILE A 442 3.45 19.86 5.50
N PRO A 443 4.59 19.84 4.79
CA PRO A 443 4.69 20.52 3.50
C PRO A 443 3.97 19.75 2.39
N VAL A 444 3.68 20.42 1.28
CA VAL A 444 3.43 19.75 -0.01
C VAL A 444 4.79 19.41 -0.59
N PHE A 445 5.23 18.17 -0.39
CA PHE A 445 6.58 17.71 -0.76
C PHE A 445 6.61 16.93 -2.09
N ILE A 446 5.47 16.75 -2.70
CA ILE A 446 5.30 16.01 -3.95
C ILE A 446 5.50 16.92 -5.14
N GLY A 447 6.19 16.40 -6.17
CA GLY A 447 6.35 17.09 -7.45
C GLY A 447 7.60 17.98 -7.53
N LYS A 448 7.87 18.48 -8.74
CA LYS A 448 9.07 19.25 -9.07
C LYS A 448 9.17 20.62 -8.40
N GLU A 449 8.05 21.13 -7.90
CA GLU A 449 8.00 22.45 -7.24
C GLU A 449 8.60 22.43 -5.82
N TYR A 450 8.75 21.24 -5.24
CA TYR A 450 9.38 21.09 -3.93
C TYR A 450 10.90 21.03 -4.06
N ASP A 451 11.57 22.06 -3.54
CA ASP A 451 13.04 22.09 -3.54
C ASP A 451 13.61 21.34 -2.34
N VAL A 452 14.13 20.14 -2.62
CA VAL A 452 14.75 19.28 -1.61
C VAL A 452 16.01 19.89 -0.99
N ALA A 453 16.66 20.84 -1.68
CA ALA A 453 17.85 21.52 -1.18
C ALA A 453 17.54 22.48 0.01
N GLU A 454 16.30 22.94 0.13
CA GLU A 454 15.87 23.77 1.27
C GLU A 454 15.86 23.01 2.62
N LEU A 455 15.99 21.67 2.59
CA LEU A 455 16.11 20.86 3.81
C LEU A 455 17.53 20.86 4.39
N LEU A 456 18.52 21.44 3.68
CA LEU A 456 19.94 21.36 4.04
C LEU A 456 20.58 22.75 4.16
#